data_641b5f3ec5298c0e305ba56db8e52c4a
#
_entry.id   641b5f3ec5298c0e305ba56db8e52c4a
#
_cell.length_a   1.000
_cell.length_b   1.000
_cell.length_c   1.000
_cell.angle_alpha   90.00
_cell.angle_beta   90.00
_cell.angle_gamma   90.00
#
_symmetry.space_group_name_H-M   'P 1'
#
loop_
_entity.id
_entity.type
_entity.pdbx_description
1 polymer ?
#
loop_
_entity_poly.entity_id
_entity_poly.type
_entity_poly.pdbx_seq_one_letter_code
_entity_poly.pdbx_strand_id
1 'polypeptide(L)'
;NESMNIWTHLLGSLYMYVLTKRRWYSTATSHAGLRRVPPLLVGTAGTALFAASATAHCLCAHGEHTCKCCFAVDKSMISYFLLGCALSSSLVYFRRPTQSLNRFLFATAAALSSTFGALQISGVIGDTSKLFNVLVLASQAVTGLIPPVLELTSTHRRDVKKIIVQRAALATGLAFVGASFYASRYPEKQWPNYFDYFGNSHTLMHIFVVGSAHVAFHGYSEAVDLVLR
;
A
#
# COMPACT_ATOMS: atom_id res chain seq x y z
N ASN A 1 22.82 6.89 7.63
CA ASN A 1 22.05 7.21 8.82
C ASN A 1 20.58 6.82 8.63
N GLU A 2 20.11 5.81 9.40
CA GLU A 2 18.77 5.23 9.24
C GLU A 2 17.71 5.91 10.11
N SER A 3 18.10 6.88 10.97
CA SER A 3 17.18 7.46 11.97
C SER A 3 15.90 8.01 11.35
N MET A 4 15.99 8.76 10.26
CA MET A 4 14.82 9.33 9.59
C MET A 4 13.95 8.26 8.94
N ASN A 5 14.55 7.20 8.40
CA ASN A 5 13.83 6.07 7.83
C ASN A 5 13.04 5.33 8.92
N ILE A 6 13.63 5.14 10.10
CA ILE A 6 12.96 4.55 11.27
C ILE A 6 11.78 5.43 11.68
N TRP A 7 12.00 6.72 11.94
CA TRP A 7 10.96 7.59 12.47
C TRP A 7 9.81 7.84 11.50
N THR A 8 10.07 8.01 10.21
CA THR A 8 9.02 8.23 9.20
C THR A 8 8.05 7.05 9.14
N HIS A 9 8.57 5.82 9.17
CA HIS A 9 7.71 4.64 9.13
C HIS A 9 7.16 4.23 10.50
N LEU A 10 7.86 4.46 11.60
CA LEU A 10 7.30 4.24 12.94
C LEU A 10 6.08 5.13 13.19
N LEU A 11 6.20 6.43 12.88
CA LEU A 11 5.09 7.37 12.98
C LEU A 11 3.98 7.05 11.97
N GLY A 12 4.35 6.64 10.75
CA GLY A 12 3.41 6.15 9.74
C GLY A 12 2.62 4.93 10.21
N SER A 13 3.28 3.96 10.85
CA SER A 13 2.63 2.78 11.43
C SER A 13 1.65 3.15 12.53
N LEU A 14 2.07 3.96 13.50
CA LEU A 14 1.21 4.45 14.57
C LEU A 14 0.00 5.22 14.02
N TYR A 15 0.24 6.07 13.04
CA TYR A 15 -0.80 6.85 12.38
C TYR A 15 -1.85 5.94 11.70
N MET A 16 -1.43 4.96 10.90
CA MET A 16 -2.34 4.01 10.25
C MET A 16 -3.09 3.15 11.27
N TYR A 17 -2.44 2.74 12.36
CA TYR A 17 -3.10 2.04 13.46
C TYR A 17 -4.22 2.88 14.09
N VAL A 18 -3.96 4.16 14.40
CA VAL A 18 -4.95 5.06 14.98
C VAL A 18 -6.13 5.28 14.03
N LEU A 19 -5.89 5.49 12.73
CA LEU A 19 -6.95 5.62 11.72
C LEU A 19 -7.81 4.35 11.67
N THR A 20 -7.18 3.19 11.63
CA THR A 20 -7.84 1.89 11.57
C THR A 20 -8.71 1.66 12.81
N LYS A 21 -8.18 1.94 13.98
CA LYS A 21 -8.89 1.84 15.26
C LYS A 21 -10.09 2.80 15.32
N ARG A 22 -9.89 4.06 14.90
CA ARG A 22 -11.00 5.04 14.84
C ARG A 22 -12.11 4.58 13.90
N ARG A 23 -11.75 4.07 12.72
CA ARG A 23 -12.73 3.54 11.76
C ARG A 23 -13.48 2.33 12.33
N TRP A 24 -12.78 1.43 13.02
CA TRP A 24 -13.41 0.30 13.71
C TRP A 24 -14.50 0.74 14.67
N TYR A 25 -14.20 1.69 15.56
CA TYR A 25 -15.17 2.16 16.56
C TYR A 25 -16.28 3.02 15.97
N SER A 26 -16.00 3.89 15.02
CA SER A 26 -17.01 4.75 14.40
C SER A 26 -18.07 3.98 13.61
N THR A 27 -17.76 2.75 13.19
CA THR A 27 -18.68 1.87 12.47
C THR A 27 -19.24 0.76 13.36
N ALA A 28 -19.11 0.84 14.69
CA ALA A 28 -19.51 -0.21 15.64
C ALA A 28 -21.03 -0.43 15.75
N THR A 29 -21.85 0.54 15.32
CA THR A 29 -23.31 0.44 15.37
C THR A 29 -23.89 -0.29 14.18
N SER A 30 -24.66 -1.30 14.44
CA SER A 30 -25.57 -2.11 13.61
C SER A 30 -25.34 -2.28 12.13
N HIS A 31 -25.34 -3.00 11.30
CA HIS A 31 -25.24 -3.19 9.83
C HIS A 31 -23.87 -2.84 9.18
N ALA A 32 -22.83 -2.63 9.97
CA ALA A 32 -21.55 -2.08 9.50
C ALA A 32 -20.53 -3.13 9.00
N GLY A 33 -20.85 -4.43 8.99
CA GLY A 33 -19.86 -5.48 8.66
C GLY A 33 -19.10 -5.21 7.36
N LEU A 34 -19.79 -5.04 6.25
CA LEU A 34 -19.19 -4.78 4.94
C LEU A 34 -18.53 -3.39 4.84
N ARG A 35 -19.03 -2.38 5.58
CA ARG A 35 -18.45 -1.03 5.56
C ARG A 35 -17.12 -0.93 6.29
N ARG A 36 -16.81 -1.88 7.18
CA ARG A 36 -15.57 -1.90 7.94
C ARG A 36 -14.43 -2.56 7.18
N VAL A 37 -14.72 -3.68 6.51
CA VAL A 37 -13.68 -4.59 6.00
C VAL A 37 -12.71 -3.91 5.03
N PRO A 38 -13.14 -3.15 3.98
CA PRO A 38 -12.19 -2.54 3.05
C PRO A 38 -11.18 -1.59 3.71
N PRO A 39 -11.59 -0.57 4.49
CA PRO A 39 -10.60 0.29 5.14
C PRO A 39 -9.76 -0.43 6.20
N LEU A 40 -10.30 -1.47 6.86
CA LEU A 40 -9.51 -2.26 7.81
C LEU A 40 -8.40 -3.05 7.13
N LEU A 41 -8.66 -3.65 5.96
CA LEU A 41 -7.64 -4.37 5.19
C LEU A 41 -6.48 -3.43 4.82
N VAL A 42 -6.78 -2.25 4.30
CA VAL A 42 -5.75 -1.26 3.95
C VAL A 42 -5.04 -0.73 5.20
N GLY A 43 -5.78 -0.42 6.24
CA GLY A 43 -5.23 0.14 7.47
C GLY A 43 -4.33 -0.84 8.22
N THR A 44 -4.75 -2.10 8.36
CA THR A 44 -3.93 -3.14 9.01
C THR A 44 -2.70 -3.49 8.18
N ALA A 45 -2.85 -3.63 6.87
CA ALA A 45 -1.72 -3.90 5.97
C ALA A 45 -0.72 -2.72 5.96
N GLY A 46 -1.19 -1.47 5.95
CA GLY A 46 -0.33 -0.28 6.04
C GLY A 46 0.39 -0.17 7.41
N THR A 47 -0.31 -0.47 8.50
CA THR A 47 0.30 -0.54 9.83
C THR A 47 1.43 -1.57 9.86
N ALA A 48 1.19 -2.77 9.34
CA ALA A 48 2.18 -3.84 9.31
C ALA A 48 3.36 -3.53 8.38
N LEU A 49 3.11 -2.96 7.20
CA LEU A 49 4.14 -2.52 6.26
C LEU A 49 5.10 -1.53 6.93
N PHE A 50 4.58 -0.47 7.53
CA PHE A 50 5.42 0.57 8.13
C PHE A 50 6.11 0.10 9.40
N ALA A 51 5.49 -0.80 10.20
CA ALA A 51 6.13 -1.42 11.34
C ALA A 51 7.30 -2.31 10.92
N ALA A 52 7.12 -3.14 9.88
CA ALA A 52 8.17 -4.02 9.36
C ALA A 52 9.36 -3.20 8.84
N SER A 53 9.09 -2.13 8.11
CA SER A 53 10.11 -1.24 7.58
C SER A 53 10.88 -0.51 8.70
N ALA A 54 10.19 0.10 9.66
CA ALA A 54 10.84 0.74 10.80
C ALA A 54 11.73 -0.26 11.58
N THR A 55 11.25 -1.50 11.74
CA THR A 55 11.99 -2.59 12.39
C THR A 55 13.23 -2.98 11.58
N ALA A 56 13.10 -3.11 10.25
CA ALA A 56 14.21 -3.46 9.38
C ALA A 56 15.33 -2.41 9.44
N HIS A 57 14.99 -1.13 9.35
CA HIS A 57 15.95 -0.03 9.47
C HIS A 57 16.57 0.05 10.86
N CYS A 58 15.83 -0.27 11.94
CA CYS A 58 16.33 -0.29 13.30
C CYS A 58 17.33 -1.44 13.53
N LEU A 59 17.01 -2.65 13.05
CA LEU A 59 17.78 -3.85 13.31
C LEU A 59 18.93 -4.08 12.32
N CYS A 60 19.02 -3.33 11.24
CA CYS A 60 20.07 -3.50 10.24
C CYS A 60 21.49 -3.34 10.81
N ALA A 61 21.65 -2.55 11.86
CA ALA A 61 22.93 -2.35 12.53
C ALA A 61 23.44 -3.58 13.32
N HIS A 62 22.60 -4.59 13.59
CA HIS A 62 22.97 -5.76 14.37
C HIS A 62 23.80 -6.81 13.62
N GLY A 63 23.91 -6.70 12.29
CA GLY A 63 24.71 -7.58 11.46
C GLY A 63 24.08 -7.87 10.11
N GLU A 64 24.90 -8.34 9.18
CA GLU A 64 24.52 -8.51 7.77
C GLU A 64 23.34 -9.49 7.60
N HIS A 65 23.36 -10.63 8.33
CA HIS A 65 22.30 -11.64 8.26
C HIS A 65 20.96 -11.06 8.75
N THR A 66 20.97 -10.41 9.92
CA THR A 66 19.78 -9.76 10.48
C THR A 66 19.23 -8.68 9.54
N CYS A 67 20.11 -7.86 8.99
CA CYS A 67 19.76 -6.83 8.02
C CYS A 67 19.06 -7.42 6.79
N LYS A 68 19.65 -8.46 6.17
CA LYS A 68 19.07 -9.14 5.02
C LYS A 68 17.69 -9.73 5.32
N CYS A 69 17.54 -10.43 6.43
CA CYS A 69 16.27 -11.03 6.84
C CYS A 69 15.18 -9.97 7.08
N CYS A 70 15.51 -8.90 7.82
CA CYS A 70 14.55 -7.85 8.12
C CYS A 70 14.11 -7.09 6.85
N PHE A 71 15.05 -6.78 5.94
CA PHE A 71 14.68 -6.15 4.67
C PHE A 71 13.95 -7.09 3.69
N ALA A 72 14.14 -8.41 3.79
CA ALA A 72 13.32 -9.36 3.06
C ALA A 72 11.85 -9.29 3.49
N VAL A 73 11.61 -9.22 4.81
CA VAL A 73 10.26 -9.03 5.37
C VAL A 73 9.70 -7.66 4.97
N ASP A 74 10.44 -6.58 5.16
CA ASP A 74 10.04 -5.21 4.79
C ASP A 74 9.55 -5.13 3.34
N LYS A 75 10.36 -5.59 2.40
CA LYS A 75 10.01 -5.61 0.98
C LYS A 75 8.78 -6.47 0.67
N SER A 76 8.65 -7.63 1.32
CA SER A 76 7.50 -8.51 1.15
C SER A 76 6.19 -7.85 1.58
N MET A 77 6.25 -7.01 2.62
CA MET A 77 5.07 -6.31 3.13
C MET A 77 4.48 -5.31 2.14
N ILE A 78 5.26 -4.83 1.15
CA ILE A 78 4.73 -4.00 0.06
C ILE A 78 3.71 -4.80 -0.76
N SER A 79 4.03 -6.05 -1.12
CA SER A 79 3.08 -6.92 -1.83
C SER A 79 1.82 -7.22 -1.02
N TYR A 80 1.95 -7.41 0.29
CA TYR A 80 0.78 -7.62 1.17
C TYR A 80 -0.06 -6.36 1.36
N PHE A 81 0.56 -5.17 1.37
CA PHE A 81 -0.19 -3.92 1.35
C PHE A 81 -0.99 -3.75 0.04
N LEU A 82 -0.38 -4.05 -1.10
CA LEU A 82 -1.05 -4.02 -2.40
C LEU A 82 -2.17 -5.07 -2.48
N LEU A 83 -2.01 -6.24 -1.86
CA LEU A 83 -3.08 -7.22 -1.69
C LEU A 83 -4.25 -6.63 -0.87
N GLY A 84 -3.96 -5.98 0.25
CA GLY A 84 -4.98 -5.29 1.05
C GLY A 84 -5.79 -4.28 0.23
N CYS A 85 -5.12 -3.51 -0.63
CA CYS A 85 -5.77 -2.58 -1.56
C CYS A 85 -6.61 -3.32 -2.62
N ALA A 86 -6.09 -4.39 -3.23
CA ALA A 86 -6.80 -5.17 -4.24
C ALA A 86 -8.06 -5.86 -3.67
N LEU A 87 -7.95 -6.48 -2.50
CA LEU A 87 -9.10 -7.08 -1.82
C LEU A 87 -10.15 -6.02 -1.45
N SER A 88 -9.71 -4.86 -0.95
CA SER A 88 -10.61 -3.73 -0.66
C SER A 88 -11.34 -3.25 -1.91
N SER A 89 -10.62 -3.11 -3.04
CA SER A 89 -11.22 -2.79 -4.34
C SER A 89 -12.29 -3.79 -4.74
N SER A 90 -12.00 -5.09 -4.63
CA SER A 90 -12.95 -6.13 -5.01
C SER A 90 -14.22 -6.11 -4.15
N LEU A 91 -14.08 -5.88 -2.85
CA LEU A 91 -15.21 -5.82 -1.91
C LEU A 91 -16.08 -4.57 -2.13
N VAL A 92 -15.49 -3.46 -2.53
CA VAL A 92 -16.22 -2.21 -2.78
C VAL A 92 -16.93 -2.24 -4.13
N TYR A 93 -16.28 -2.74 -5.18
CA TYR A 93 -16.74 -2.55 -6.56
C TYR A 93 -17.37 -3.80 -7.19
N PHE A 94 -16.96 -5.03 -6.80
CA PHE A 94 -17.63 -6.28 -7.24
C PHE A 94 -18.72 -6.71 -6.25
N ARG A 95 -19.73 -5.88 -6.02
CA ARG A 95 -20.72 -6.07 -4.95
C ARG A 95 -22.02 -6.73 -5.41
N ARG A 96 -22.31 -6.74 -6.71
CA ARG A 96 -23.54 -7.34 -7.24
C ARG A 96 -23.49 -8.86 -7.05
N PRO A 97 -24.62 -9.53 -6.72
CA PRO A 97 -24.63 -11.00 -6.59
C PRO A 97 -24.11 -11.73 -7.83
N THR A 98 -24.40 -11.19 -9.02
CA THR A 98 -23.91 -11.70 -10.30
C THR A 98 -22.38 -11.57 -10.48
N GLN A 99 -21.70 -10.79 -9.64
CA GLN A 99 -20.24 -10.59 -9.66
C GLN A 99 -19.51 -11.41 -8.58
N SER A 100 -20.20 -12.31 -7.87
CA SER A 100 -19.60 -13.11 -6.79
C SER A 100 -18.44 -13.97 -7.29
N LEU A 101 -18.59 -14.60 -8.45
CA LEU A 101 -17.53 -15.37 -9.09
C LEU A 101 -16.35 -14.48 -9.49
N ASN A 102 -16.61 -13.33 -10.11
CA ASN A 102 -15.54 -12.37 -10.48
C ASN A 102 -14.76 -11.91 -9.27
N ARG A 103 -15.47 -11.61 -8.16
CA ARG A 103 -14.83 -11.24 -6.89
C ARG A 103 -13.95 -12.35 -6.34
N PHE A 104 -14.44 -13.59 -6.35
CA PHE A 104 -13.68 -14.75 -5.89
C PHE A 104 -12.42 -14.97 -6.75
N LEU A 105 -12.59 -15.03 -8.07
CA LEU A 105 -11.47 -15.23 -9.01
C LEU A 105 -10.43 -14.10 -8.89
N PHE A 106 -10.91 -12.86 -8.81
CA PHE A 106 -10.03 -11.71 -8.64
C PHE A 106 -9.25 -11.76 -7.31
N ALA A 107 -9.93 -12.06 -6.19
CA ALA A 107 -9.29 -12.16 -4.88
C ALA A 107 -8.24 -13.28 -4.84
N THR A 108 -8.54 -14.43 -5.46
CA THR A 108 -7.59 -15.55 -5.58
C THR A 108 -6.38 -15.16 -6.43
N ALA A 109 -6.59 -14.55 -7.59
CA ALA A 109 -5.51 -14.10 -8.46
C ALA A 109 -4.64 -13.04 -7.78
N ALA A 110 -5.25 -12.08 -7.08
CA ALA A 110 -4.53 -11.06 -6.32
C ALA A 110 -3.70 -11.69 -5.18
N ALA A 111 -4.26 -12.66 -4.44
CA ALA A 111 -3.54 -13.35 -3.38
C ALA A 111 -2.34 -14.15 -3.92
N LEU A 112 -2.51 -14.91 -5.00
CA LEU A 112 -1.43 -15.66 -5.65
C LEU A 112 -0.34 -14.73 -6.18
N SER A 113 -0.72 -13.66 -6.88
CA SER A 113 0.22 -12.65 -7.40
C SER A 113 1.00 -11.97 -6.27
N SER A 114 0.34 -11.62 -5.17
CA SER A 114 1.01 -10.97 -4.05
C SER A 114 1.93 -11.92 -3.29
N THR A 115 1.54 -13.18 -3.11
CA THR A 115 2.40 -14.19 -2.50
C THR A 115 3.64 -14.43 -3.36
N PHE A 116 3.46 -14.63 -4.68
CA PHE A 116 4.58 -14.77 -5.61
C PHE A 116 5.49 -13.54 -5.57
N GLY A 117 4.93 -12.34 -5.63
CA GLY A 117 5.68 -11.09 -5.57
C GLY A 117 6.45 -10.92 -4.26
N ALA A 118 5.84 -11.26 -3.12
CA ALA A 118 6.51 -11.22 -1.82
C ALA A 118 7.72 -12.18 -1.77
N LEU A 119 7.56 -13.41 -2.22
CA LEU A 119 8.64 -14.41 -2.29
C LEU A 119 9.75 -13.98 -3.26
N GLN A 120 9.38 -13.38 -4.38
CA GLN A 120 10.31 -12.89 -5.39
C GLN A 120 11.15 -11.70 -4.88
N ILE A 121 10.48 -10.69 -4.31
CA ILE A 121 11.12 -9.45 -3.86
C ILE A 121 11.96 -9.67 -2.60
N SER A 122 11.57 -10.64 -1.75
CA SER A 122 12.36 -11.03 -0.57
C SER A 122 13.65 -11.78 -0.92
N GLY A 123 13.78 -12.26 -2.16
CA GLY A 123 14.91 -13.08 -2.59
C GLY A 123 14.78 -14.56 -2.25
N VAL A 124 13.62 -15.01 -1.75
CA VAL A 124 13.38 -16.43 -1.43
C VAL A 124 13.38 -17.32 -2.69
N ILE A 125 12.83 -16.82 -3.80
CA ILE A 125 12.77 -17.56 -5.07
C ILE A 125 14.05 -17.35 -5.92
N GLY A 126 14.95 -16.48 -5.51
CA GLY A 126 16.21 -16.19 -6.20
C GLY A 126 16.45 -14.70 -6.41
N ASP A 127 17.69 -14.39 -6.79
CA ASP A 127 18.07 -13.00 -7.07
C ASP A 127 17.52 -12.54 -8.42
N THR A 128 16.79 -11.42 -8.37
CA THR A 128 16.25 -10.79 -9.58
C THR A 128 16.71 -9.34 -9.70
N SER A 129 16.65 -8.84 -10.94
CA SER A 129 17.01 -7.45 -11.19
C SER A 129 16.06 -6.49 -10.47
N LYS A 130 16.56 -5.31 -10.09
CA LYS A 130 15.74 -4.24 -9.49
C LYS A 130 14.56 -3.87 -10.40
N LEU A 131 14.76 -3.85 -11.71
CA LEU A 131 13.71 -3.57 -12.68
C LEU A 131 12.59 -4.61 -12.62
N PHE A 132 12.94 -5.90 -12.54
CA PHE A 132 11.96 -6.98 -12.45
C PHE A 132 11.10 -6.83 -11.18
N ASN A 133 11.71 -6.55 -10.04
CA ASN A 133 11.00 -6.31 -8.78
C ASN A 133 10.03 -5.11 -8.86
N VAL A 134 10.45 -4.02 -9.51
CA VAL A 134 9.59 -2.87 -9.77
C VAL A 134 8.40 -3.25 -10.66
N LEU A 135 8.63 -4.02 -11.73
CA LEU A 135 7.56 -4.48 -12.62
C LEU A 135 6.56 -5.40 -11.91
N VAL A 136 7.02 -6.28 -11.02
CA VAL A 136 6.16 -7.12 -10.18
C VAL A 136 5.26 -6.25 -9.29
N LEU A 137 5.83 -5.28 -8.59
CA LEU A 137 5.03 -4.36 -7.75
C LEU A 137 4.06 -3.50 -8.57
N ALA A 138 4.51 -2.98 -9.72
CA ALA A 138 3.67 -2.21 -10.61
C ALA A 138 2.48 -3.05 -11.14
N SER A 139 2.71 -4.31 -11.50
CA SER A 139 1.64 -5.22 -11.93
C SER A 139 0.59 -5.47 -10.85
N GLN A 140 1.02 -5.63 -9.59
CA GLN A 140 0.12 -5.76 -8.44
C GLN A 140 -0.69 -4.48 -8.20
N ALA A 141 -0.06 -3.30 -8.28
CA ALA A 141 -0.74 -2.03 -8.14
C ALA A 141 -1.80 -1.84 -9.25
N VAL A 142 -1.46 -2.15 -10.50
CA VAL A 142 -2.39 -2.10 -11.64
C VAL A 142 -3.54 -3.08 -11.44
N THR A 143 -3.26 -4.29 -10.96
CA THR A 143 -4.31 -5.28 -10.63
C THR A 143 -5.31 -4.70 -9.65
N GLY A 144 -4.86 -4.02 -8.59
CA GLY A 144 -5.74 -3.35 -7.62
C GLY A 144 -6.64 -2.26 -8.21
N LEU A 145 -6.28 -1.71 -9.37
CA LEU A 145 -7.09 -0.69 -10.07
C LEU A 145 -8.16 -1.28 -11.01
N ILE A 146 -8.14 -2.58 -11.30
CA ILE A 146 -9.10 -3.21 -12.21
C ILE A 146 -10.56 -3.01 -11.74
N PRO A 147 -10.96 -3.35 -10.49
CA PRO A 147 -12.34 -3.16 -10.05
C PRO A 147 -12.83 -1.72 -10.10
N PRO A 148 -12.08 -0.69 -9.64
CA PRO A 148 -12.53 0.69 -9.75
C PRO A 148 -12.60 1.17 -11.21
N VAL A 149 -11.72 0.74 -12.10
CA VAL A 149 -11.79 1.10 -13.54
C VAL A 149 -13.06 0.51 -14.17
N LEU A 150 -13.40 -0.74 -13.89
CA LEU A 150 -14.65 -1.36 -14.35
C LEU A 150 -15.88 -0.64 -13.78
N GLU A 151 -15.84 -0.18 -12.53
CA GLU A 151 -16.92 0.61 -11.96
C GLU A 151 -17.06 1.97 -12.66
N LEU A 152 -15.97 2.63 -13.05
CA LEU A 152 -16.01 3.89 -13.81
C LEU A 152 -16.78 3.77 -15.14
N THR A 153 -16.70 2.62 -15.80
CA THR A 153 -17.40 2.36 -17.06
C THR A 153 -18.88 2.00 -16.87
N SER A 154 -19.22 1.39 -15.73
CA SER A 154 -20.55 0.82 -15.46
C SER A 154 -21.45 1.73 -14.61
N THR A 155 -20.91 2.60 -13.78
CA THR A 155 -21.71 3.47 -12.91
C THR A 155 -22.10 4.77 -13.59
N HIS A 156 -23.33 5.25 -13.35
CA HIS A 156 -23.81 6.58 -13.75
C HIS A 156 -23.68 7.61 -12.62
N ARG A 157 -23.29 7.18 -11.40
CA ARG A 157 -23.15 8.03 -10.22
C ARG A 157 -21.90 8.89 -10.30
N ARG A 158 -22.07 10.20 -10.47
CA ARG A 158 -20.96 11.17 -10.59
C ARG A 158 -20.12 11.29 -9.32
N ASP A 159 -20.75 11.18 -8.16
CA ASP A 159 -20.07 11.19 -6.82
C ASP A 159 -19.08 10.02 -6.68
N VAL A 160 -19.51 8.81 -7.06
CA VAL A 160 -18.67 7.62 -7.05
C VAL A 160 -17.50 7.77 -8.04
N LYS A 161 -17.77 8.19 -9.27
CA LYS A 161 -16.72 8.46 -10.28
C LYS A 161 -15.67 9.44 -9.77
N LYS A 162 -16.11 10.55 -9.18
CA LYS A 162 -15.22 11.59 -8.66
C LYS A 162 -14.27 11.01 -7.59
N ILE A 163 -14.79 10.24 -6.63
CA ILE A 163 -13.96 9.64 -5.58
C ILE A 163 -12.97 8.64 -6.16
N ILE A 164 -13.44 7.74 -7.03
CA ILE A 164 -12.54 6.75 -7.67
C ILE A 164 -11.37 7.47 -8.34
N VAL A 165 -11.66 8.44 -9.22
CA VAL A 165 -10.63 9.14 -9.98
C VAL A 165 -9.70 9.91 -9.05
N GLN A 166 -10.24 10.74 -8.16
CA GLN A 166 -9.42 11.59 -7.31
C GLN A 166 -8.54 10.79 -6.34
N ARG A 167 -9.11 9.78 -5.66
CA ARG A 167 -8.36 9.02 -4.65
C ARG A 167 -7.38 8.04 -5.29
N ALA A 168 -7.78 7.34 -6.35
CA ALA A 168 -6.86 6.44 -7.05
C ALA A 168 -5.70 7.21 -7.70
N ALA A 169 -5.99 8.30 -8.41
CA ALA A 169 -4.95 9.12 -9.05
C ALA A 169 -3.99 9.72 -8.01
N LEU A 170 -4.50 10.26 -6.89
CA LEU A 170 -3.67 10.86 -5.86
C LEU A 170 -2.82 9.80 -5.14
N ALA A 171 -3.40 8.66 -4.73
CA ALA A 171 -2.65 7.59 -4.07
C ALA A 171 -1.55 7.03 -4.99
N THR A 172 -1.90 6.71 -6.24
CA THR A 172 -0.94 6.19 -7.23
C THR A 172 0.12 7.25 -7.57
N GLY A 173 -0.27 8.52 -7.72
CA GLY A 173 0.65 9.64 -7.99
C GLY A 173 1.66 9.82 -6.87
N LEU A 174 1.24 9.81 -5.61
CA LEU A 174 2.14 9.88 -4.46
C LEU A 174 3.12 8.70 -4.42
N ALA A 175 2.64 7.47 -4.63
CA ALA A 175 3.50 6.29 -4.69
C ALA A 175 4.53 6.40 -5.83
N PHE A 176 4.11 6.86 -7.00
CA PHE A 176 5.00 7.07 -8.16
C PHE A 176 6.06 8.14 -7.89
N VAL A 177 5.68 9.27 -7.30
CA VAL A 177 6.63 10.33 -6.91
C VAL A 177 7.66 9.79 -5.91
N GLY A 178 7.21 9.06 -4.88
CA GLY A 178 8.11 8.41 -3.92
C GLY A 178 9.07 7.43 -4.60
N ALA A 179 8.56 6.55 -5.46
CA ALA A 179 9.39 5.61 -6.23
C ALA A 179 10.39 6.32 -7.14
N SER A 180 10.02 7.47 -7.73
CA SER A 180 10.90 8.28 -8.58
C SER A 180 12.06 8.88 -7.80
N PHE A 181 11.83 9.38 -6.59
CA PHE A 181 12.91 9.82 -5.69
C PHE A 181 13.87 8.67 -5.39
N TYR A 182 13.35 7.53 -4.98
CA TYR A 182 14.15 6.34 -4.67
C TYR A 182 14.99 5.86 -5.86
N ALA A 183 14.38 5.79 -7.05
CA ALA A 183 15.03 5.30 -8.27
C ALA A 183 16.13 6.27 -8.76
N SER A 184 15.86 7.57 -8.71
CA SER A 184 16.81 8.61 -9.17
C SER A 184 17.92 8.88 -8.16
N ARG A 185 17.75 8.48 -6.90
CA ARG A 185 18.64 8.84 -5.78
C ARG A 185 18.80 10.37 -5.63
N TYR A 186 17.74 11.11 -5.96
CA TYR A 186 17.69 12.55 -5.80
C TYR A 186 17.14 12.89 -4.40
N PRO A 187 17.75 13.81 -3.63
CA PRO A 187 18.77 14.78 -4.06
C PRO A 187 20.23 14.36 -3.79
N GLU A 188 20.49 13.33 -3.00
CA GLU A 188 21.86 12.97 -2.52
C GLU A 188 22.85 12.64 -3.64
N LYS A 189 22.35 12.16 -4.81
CA LYS A 189 23.22 11.91 -5.97
C LYS A 189 23.82 13.22 -6.53
N GLN A 190 23.09 14.33 -6.40
CA GLN A 190 23.47 15.63 -6.96
C GLN A 190 24.27 16.47 -5.97
N TRP A 191 23.97 16.30 -4.68
CA TRP A 191 24.65 16.99 -3.58
C TRP A 191 25.11 15.98 -2.52
N PRO A 192 26.24 15.27 -2.76
CA PRO A 192 26.78 14.30 -1.81
C PRO A 192 27.11 14.97 -0.48
N ASN A 193 26.89 14.25 0.62
CA ASN A 193 27.13 14.66 2.01
C ASN A 193 26.15 15.71 2.58
N TYR A 194 25.27 16.34 1.77
CA TYR A 194 24.29 17.31 2.27
C TYR A 194 23.03 16.65 2.84
N PHE A 195 22.64 15.50 2.30
CA PHE A 195 21.39 14.81 2.63
C PHE A 195 21.61 13.50 3.41
N ASP A 196 22.75 13.31 4.04
CA ASP A 196 23.09 12.08 4.77
C ASP A 196 22.22 11.87 6.02
N TYR A 197 21.72 12.95 6.61
CA TYR A 197 20.90 12.92 7.82
C TYR A 197 19.43 13.20 7.55
N PHE A 198 19.12 14.09 6.63
CA PHE A 198 17.78 14.59 6.37
C PHE A 198 17.50 14.67 4.88
N GLY A 199 16.31 14.23 4.45
CA GLY A 199 15.79 14.52 3.12
C GLY A 199 16.44 13.73 1.98
N ASN A 200 17.15 12.63 2.27
CA ASN A 200 17.61 11.73 1.21
C ASN A 200 16.45 11.06 0.48
N SER A 201 16.71 10.53 -0.71
CA SER A 201 15.71 9.93 -1.58
C SER A 201 14.88 8.83 -0.92
N HIS A 202 15.50 8.03 -0.05
CA HIS A 202 14.85 6.95 0.67
C HIS A 202 13.85 7.49 1.71
N THR A 203 14.26 8.48 2.50
CA THR A 203 13.37 9.16 3.45
C THR A 203 12.20 9.85 2.74
N LEU A 204 12.46 10.52 1.60
CA LEU A 204 11.40 11.14 0.80
C LEU A 204 10.42 10.08 0.30
N MET A 205 10.91 8.97 -0.22
CA MET A 205 10.06 7.84 -0.65
C MET A 205 9.18 7.36 0.49
N HIS A 206 9.69 7.18 1.72
CA HIS A 206 8.91 6.81 2.89
C HIS A 206 7.75 7.77 3.16
N ILE A 207 7.99 9.09 3.13
CA ILE A 207 6.97 10.11 3.36
C ILE A 207 5.86 10.01 2.31
N PHE A 208 6.22 9.87 1.03
CA PHE A 208 5.25 9.76 -0.06
C PHE A 208 4.45 8.45 0.01
N VAL A 209 5.06 7.34 0.43
CA VAL A 209 4.38 6.05 0.60
C VAL A 209 3.39 6.11 1.77
N VAL A 210 3.73 6.74 2.90
CA VAL A 210 2.80 6.99 4.00
C VAL A 210 1.61 7.86 3.53
N GLY A 211 1.89 8.92 2.76
CA GLY A 211 0.84 9.75 2.15
C GLY A 211 -0.06 8.97 1.20
N SER A 212 0.51 8.10 0.37
CA SER A 212 -0.24 7.20 -0.53
C SER A 212 -1.17 6.26 0.26
N ALA A 213 -0.66 5.63 1.32
CA ALA A 213 -1.45 4.75 2.17
C ALA A 213 -2.60 5.49 2.89
N HIS A 214 -2.35 6.72 3.35
CA HIS A 214 -3.38 7.61 3.90
C HIS A 214 -4.51 7.85 2.90
N VAL A 215 -4.16 8.25 1.67
CA VAL A 215 -5.15 8.54 0.62
C VAL A 215 -5.92 7.29 0.24
N ALA A 216 -5.27 6.13 0.14
CA ALA A 216 -5.92 4.85 -0.14
C ALA A 216 -6.92 4.48 0.97
N PHE A 217 -6.53 4.58 2.25
CA PHE A 217 -7.40 4.31 3.39
C PHE A 217 -8.68 5.16 3.37
N HIS A 218 -8.54 6.48 3.18
CA HIS A 218 -9.67 7.39 3.08
C HIS A 218 -10.50 7.16 1.83
N GLY A 219 -9.85 6.86 0.70
CA GLY A 219 -10.53 6.54 -0.55
C GLY A 219 -11.47 5.32 -0.41
N TYR A 220 -10.99 4.24 0.20
CA TYR A 220 -11.85 3.06 0.45
C TYR A 220 -12.90 3.31 1.52
N SER A 221 -12.62 4.14 2.53
CA SER A 221 -13.60 4.53 3.54
C SER A 221 -14.77 5.32 2.92
N GLU A 222 -14.45 6.32 2.11
CA GLU A 222 -15.43 7.15 1.41
C GLU A 222 -16.22 6.35 0.36
N ALA A 223 -15.50 5.55 -0.45
CA ALA A 223 -16.12 4.75 -1.49
C ALA A 223 -17.13 3.74 -0.92
N VAL A 224 -16.78 3.01 0.14
CA VAL A 224 -17.69 2.04 0.75
C VAL A 224 -18.89 2.71 1.41
N ASP A 225 -18.72 3.89 2.01
CA ASP A 225 -19.81 4.63 2.63
C ASP A 225 -20.80 5.17 1.58
N LEU A 226 -20.32 5.57 0.41
CA LEU A 226 -21.18 6.00 -0.71
C LEU A 226 -21.87 4.86 -1.41
N VAL A 227 -21.16 3.78 -1.62
CA VAL A 227 -21.62 2.63 -2.39
C VAL A 227 -22.65 1.80 -1.63
N LEU A 228 -22.60 1.79 -0.29
CA LEU A 228 -23.55 1.08 0.58
C LEU A 228 -24.67 1.99 1.17
N ARG A 229 -24.79 3.23 0.68
CA ARG A 229 -25.99 4.07 0.87
C ARG A 229 -27.05 3.72 -0.15
#